data_fab6358f22962585039447f660243f0e
#
_entry.id   fab6358f22962585039447f660243f0e
#
_cell.length_a   1.000
_cell.length_b   1.000
_cell.length_c   1.000
_cell.angle_alpha   90.00
_cell.angle_beta   90.00
_cell.angle_gamma   90.00
#
_symmetry.space_group_name_H-M   'P 1'
#
loop_
_entity.id
_entity.type
_entity.pdbx_description
1 polymer ?
#
loop_
_entity_poly.entity_id
_entity_poly.type
_entity_poly.pdbx_seq_one_letter_code
_entity_poly.pdbx_strand_id
1 'polypeptide(L)'
;LVFSISFYVTLVVFNNLTDYYSNYYFVQHVLSMDTTFVGNKGMWRSLPFSFFHHLAYLLIILVEGLMAFFTFLGGYRLYKVRNSVYEFNNSKGVAISGLILGVLLWFVGFMAIGGEWFLMWQSEKWNGQQA
;
A
#
# COMPACT_ATOMS: atom_id res chain seq x y z
N LEU A 1 -14.22 9.26 9.99
CA LEU A 1 -13.34 8.12 9.77
C LEU A 1 -12.86 8.02 8.30
N VAL A 2 -13.75 7.98 7.29
CA VAL A 2 -13.34 7.85 5.87
C VAL A 2 -12.44 9.01 5.42
N PHE A 3 -12.77 10.25 5.78
CA PHE A 3 -11.91 11.42 5.50
C PHE A 3 -10.55 11.35 6.21
N SER A 4 -10.48 10.81 7.42
CA SER A 4 -9.21 10.66 8.13
C SER A 4 -8.28 9.68 7.42
N ILE A 5 -8.84 8.58 6.89
CA ILE A 5 -8.11 7.61 6.06
C ILE A 5 -7.65 8.26 4.75
N SER A 6 -8.56 8.98 4.07
CA SER A 6 -8.22 9.71 2.85
C SER A 6 -7.07 10.70 3.07
N PHE A 7 -7.13 11.48 4.13
CA PHE A 7 -6.09 12.44 4.50
C PHE A 7 -4.75 11.74 4.76
N TYR A 8 -4.76 10.68 5.57
CA TYR A 8 -3.56 9.89 5.84
C TYR A 8 -2.92 9.36 4.55
N VAL A 9 -3.71 8.70 3.69
CA VAL A 9 -3.18 8.11 2.45
C VAL A 9 -2.72 9.20 1.46
N THR A 10 -3.40 10.35 1.43
CA THR A 10 -2.94 11.50 0.62
C THR A 10 -1.54 11.97 1.06
N LEU A 11 -1.27 12.03 2.36
CA LEU A 11 0.06 12.37 2.88
C LEU A 11 1.10 11.29 2.53
N VAL A 12 0.72 10.01 2.58
CA VAL A 12 1.60 8.90 2.16
C VAL A 12 1.98 9.06 0.69
N VAL A 13 1.00 9.28 -0.20
CA VAL A 13 1.25 9.51 -1.63
C VAL A 13 2.14 10.74 -1.84
N PHE A 14 1.85 11.84 -1.13
CA PHE A 14 2.65 13.05 -1.21
C PHE A 14 4.11 12.79 -0.83
N ASN A 15 4.36 12.08 0.27
CA ASN A 15 5.70 11.71 0.70
C ASN A 15 6.39 10.80 -0.33
N ASN A 16 5.69 9.80 -0.85
CA ASN A 16 6.22 8.87 -1.85
C ASN A 16 6.60 9.57 -3.17
N LEU A 17 5.92 10.66 -3.52
CA LEU A 17 6.24 11.43 -4.72
C LEU A 17 7.34 12.47 -4.49
N THR A 18 7.38 13.12 -3.31
CA THR A 18 8.34 14.18 -3.01
C THR A 18 9.67 13.65 -2.51
N ASP A 19 9.68 12.49 -1.84
CA ASP A 19 10.87 11.78 -1.38
C ASP A 19 10.86 10.33 -1.89
N TYR A 20 10.87 10.20 -3.22
CA TYR A 20 10.73 8.92 -3.92
C TYR A 20 11.72 7.86 -3.44
N TYR A 21 12.98 8.23 -3.28
CA TYR A 21 14.03 7.25 -3.00
C TYR A 21 14.02 6.70 -1.58
N SER A 22 13.47 7.41 -0.59
CA SER A 22 13.39 6.91 0.78
C SER A 22 12.60 5.60 0.88
N ASN A 23 11.45 5.52 0.22
CA ASN A 23 10.64 4.30 0.20
C ASN A 23 10.98 3.36 -0.98
N TYR A 24 11.57 3.88 -2.06
CA TYR A 24 12.09 3.06 -3.16
C TYR A 24 13.15 2.06 -2.65
N TYR A 25 14.07 2.49 -1.79
CA TYR A 25 15.09 1.59 -1.22
C TYR A 25 14.48 0.46 -0.40
N PHE A 26 13.39 0.71 0.32
CA PHE A 26 12.64 -0.35 0.99
C PHE A 26 12.17 -1.42 -0.01
N VAL A 27 11.49 -1.01 -1.07
CA VAL A 27 10.99 -1.94 -2.12
C VAL A 27 12.15 -2.68 -2.79
N GLN A 28 13.25 -1.99 -3.09
CA GLN A 28 14.45 -2.58 -3.67
C GLN A 28 15.00 -3.70 -2.80
N HIS A 29 15.21 -3.46 -1.51
CA HIS A 29 15.78 -4.45 -0.59
C HIS A 29 14.84 -5.63 -0.36
N VAL A 30 13.53 -5.39 -0.28
CA VAL A 30 12.54 -6.47 -0.15
C VAL A 30 12.54 -7.36 -1.39
N LEU A 31 12.44 -6.79 -2.60
CA LEU A 31 12.40 -7.56 -3.85
C LEU A 31 13.73 -8.26 -4.17
N SER A 32 14.85 -7.65 -3.83
CA SER A 32 16.19 -8.26 -3.99
C SER A 32 16.47 -9.35 -2.96
N MET A 33 15.72 -9.38 -1.84
CA MET A 33 15.92 -10.34 -0.73
C MET A 33 17.34 -10.32 -0.17
N ASP A 34 18.05 -9.19 -0.26
CA ASP A 34 19.47 -9.07 0.05
C ASP A 34 19.79 -9.00 1.55
N THR A 35 18.77 -8.85 2.39
CA THR A 35 18.88 -8.80 3.86
C THR A 35 18.12 -9.94 4.55
N THR A 36 17.72 -10.97 3.81
CA THR A 36 17.14 -12.21 4.36
C THR A 36 18.23 -13.08 5.02
N PHE A 37 17.81 -14.11 5.75
CA PHE A 37 18.74 -15.01 6.44
C PHE A 37 19.77 -15.63 5.49
N VAL A 38 21.03 -15.70 5.95
CA VAL A 38 22.11 -16.35 5.19
C VAL A 38 21.77 -17.82 4.97
N GLY A 39 21.93 -18.28 3.71
CA GLY A 39 21.58 -19.66 3.33
C GLY A 39 20.10 -19.91 3.06
N ASN A 40 19.29 -18.84 2.97
CA ASN A 40 17.88 -18.91 2.60
C ASN A 40 17.68 -19.63 1.25
N LYS A 41 16.95 -20.74 1.26
CA LYS A 41 16.64 -21.54 0.06
C LYS A 41 15.60 -20.89 -0.86
N GLY A 42 14.97 -19.80 -0.42
CA GLY A 42 13.99 -19.04 -1.19
C GLY A 42 14.57 -18.01 -2.16
N MET A 43 15.90 -17.85 -2.22
CA MET A 43 16.58 -16.82 -3.03
C MET A 43 16.26 -16.86 -4.54
N TRP A 44 15.78 -17.98 -5.06
CA TRP A 44 15.33 -18.10 -6.46
C TRP A 44 14.15 -17.18 -6.80
N ARG A 45 13.41 -16.67 -5.78
CA ARG A 45 12.31 -15.70 -5.91
C ARG A 45 12.80 -14.25 -6.03
N SER A 46 14.05 -14.00 -5.72
CA SER A 46 14.65 -12.68 -5.75
C SER A 46 14.52 -12.02 -7.13
N LEU A 47 14.16 -10.75 -7.14
CA LEU A 47 14.08 -9.89 -8.32
C LEU A 47 15.18 -8.81 -8.24
N PRO A 48 16.39 -9.05 -8.72
CA PRO A 48 17.53 -8.13 -8.54
C PRO A 48 17.53 -6.94 -9.52
N PHE A 49 16.62 -6.91 -10.50
CA PHE A 49 16.63 -5.91 -11.57
C PHE A 49 15.88 -4.63 -11.16
N SER A 50 16.53 -3.48 -11.26
CA SER A 50 15.97 -2.18 -10.88
C SER A 50 14.67 -1.82 -11.60
N PHE A 51 14.46 -2.31 -12.82
CA PHE A 51 13.20 -2.13 -13.54
C PHE A 51 11.98 -2.64 -12.75
N PHE A 52 12.08 -3.84 -12.16
CA PHE A 52 11.00 -4.41 -11.36
C PHE A 52 10.81 -3.65 -10.04
N HIS A 53 11.88 -3.10 -9.46
CA HIS A 53 11.79 -2.30 -8.24
C HIS A 53 11.01 -1.01 -8.50
N HIS A 54 11.34 -0.29 -9.58
CA HIS A 54 10.60 0.92 -9.98
C HIS A 54 9.15 0.61 -10.35
N LEU A 55 8.91 -0.45 -11.12
CA LEU A 55 7.57 -0.86 -11.52
C LEU A 55 6.70 -1.18 -10.30
N ALA A 56 7.20 -1.99 -9.36
CA ALA A 56 6.49 -2.34 -8.14
C ALA A 56 6.20 -1.09 -7.30
N TYR A 57 7.19 -0.21 -7.13
CA TYR A 57 7.00 1.00 -6.34
C TYR A 57 6.00 1.97 -6.97
N LEU A 58 6.04 2.15 -8.29
CA LEU A 58 5.04 2.97 -9.00
C LEU A 58 3.62 2.38 -8.90
N LEU A 59 3.49 1.05 -8.93
CA LEU A 59 2.20 0.38 -8.72
C LEU A 59 1.68 0.62 -7.29
N ILE A 60 2.53 0.58 -6.28
CA ILE A 60 2.17 0.92 -4.90
C ILE A 60 1.63 2.35 -4.84
N ILE A 61 2.37 3.33 -5.35
CA ILE A 61 1.95 4.75 -5.37
C ILE A 61 0.62 4.93 -6.12
N LEU A 62 0.44 4.23 -7.24
CA LEU A 62 -0.81 4.28 -8.01
C LEU A 62 -1.99 3.76 -7.19
N VAL A 63 -1.85 2.62 -6.53
CA VAL A 63 -2.93 2.04 -5.71
C VAL A 63 -3.23 2.94 -4.51
N GLU A 64 -2.22 3.50 -3.85
CA GLU A 64 -2.40 4.50 -2.78
C GLU A 64 -3.13 5.74 -3.28
N GLY A 65 -2.78 6.25 -4.46
CA GLY A 65 -3.46 7.39 -5.10
C GLY A 65 -4.93 7.10 -5.39
N LEU A 66 -5.23 5.92 -5.93
CA LEU A 66 -6.61 5.47 -6.15
C LEU A 66 -7.37 5.30 -4.82
N MET A 67 -6.74 4.76 -3.79
CA MET A 67 -7.32 4.65 -2.45
C MET A 67 -7.65 6.04 -1.88
N ALA A 68 -6.72 7.00 -1.94
CA ALA A 68 -6.94 8.37 -1.50
C ALA A 68 -8.12 9.01 -2.24
N PHE A 69 -8.16 8.86 -3.56
CA PHE A 69 -9.24 9.39 -4.41
C PHE A 69 -10.61 8.78 -4.05
N PHE A 70 -10.73 7.45 -3.99
CA PHE A 70 -12.00 6.79 -3.71
C PHE A 70 -12.48 7.02 -2.27
N THR A 71 -11.58 7.06 -1.30
CA THR A 71 -11.96 7.38 0.10
C THR A 71 -12.37 8.84 0.23
N PHE A 72 -11.71 9.79 -0.44
CA PHE A 72 -12.14 11.18 -0.45
C PHE A 72 -13.52 11.35 -1.10
N LEU A 73 -13.69 10.83 -2.31
CA LEU A 73 -14.95 10.93 -3.06
C LEU A 73 -16.09 10.23 -2.31
N GLY A 74 -15.81 9.04 -1.77
CA GLY A 74 -16.78 8.30 -0.95
C GLY A 74 -17.17 9.04 0.32
N GLY A 75 -16.19 9.58 1.04
CA GLY A 75 -16.43 10.41 2.22
C GLY A 75 -17.28 11.65 1.91
N TYR A 76 -16.99 12.32 0.78
CA TYR A 76 -17.77 13.47 0.32
C TYR A 76 -19.22 13.10 0.00
N ARG A 77 -19.45 11.99 -0.72
CA ARG A 77 -20.81 11.50 -1.03
C ARG A 77 -21.57 11.17 0.25
N LEU A 78 -20.97 10.44 1.18
CA LEU A 78 -21.59 10.10 2.47
C LEU A 78 -21.91 11.35 3.30
N TYR A 79 -21.03 12.34 3.30
CA TYR A 79 -21.26 13.62 4.00
C TYR A 79 -22.47 14.37 3.44
N LYS A 80 -22.63 14.41 2.12
CA LYS A 80 -23.78 15.07 1.46
C LYS A 80 -25.13 14.47 1.88
N VAL A 81 -25.18 13.15 2.01
CA VAL A 81 -26.44 12.41 2.29
C VAL A 81 -26.59 11.99 3.76
N ARG A 82 -25.80 12.55 4.66
CA ARG A 82 -25.69 12.12 6.06
C ARG A 82 -27.01 12.20 6.85
N ASN A 83 -27.97 12.98 6.38
CA ASN A 83 -29.27 13.18 7.05
C ASN A 83 -30.33 12.16 6.59
N SER A 84 -30.08 11.34 5.57
CA SER A 84 -30.97 10.31 5.05
C SER A 84 -30.33 8.94 5.20
N VAL A 85 -30.88 8.09 6.07
CA VAL A 85 -30.37 6.73 6.31
C VAL A 85 -30.38 5.90 5.03
N TYR A 86 -31.43 6.01 4.22
CA TYR A 86 -31.57 5.30 2.97
C TYR A 86 -30.50 5.68 1.94
N GLU A 87 -30.35 6.97 1.67
CA GLU A 87 -29.35 7.49 0.72
C GLU A 87 -27.93 7.23 1.22
N PHE A 88 -27.69 7.37 2.52
CA PHE A 88 -26.40 7.07 3.12
C PHE A 88 -25.99 5.61 2.87
N ASN A 89 -26.91 4.66 3.08
CA ASN A 89 -26.63 3.25 2.82
C ASN A 89 -26.34 2.96 1.35
N ASN A 90 -27.05 3.60 0.43
CA ASN A 90 -26.85 3.42 -1.01
C ASN A 90 -25.57 4.09 -1.52
N SER A 91 -25.02 5.08 -0.81
CA SER A 91 -23.83 5.84 -1.21
C SER A 91 -22.51 5.28 -0.71
N LYS A 92 -22.52 4.17 0.06
CA LYS A 92 -21.31 3.58 0.67
C LYS A 92 -20.31 2.98 -0.33
N GLY A 93 -20.77 2.53 -1.49
CA GLY A 93 -20.00 1.70 -2.43
C GLY A 93 -18.62 2.29 -2.75
N VAL A 94 -18.56 3.58 -3.07
CA VAL A 94 -17.30 4.26 -3.43
C VAL A 94 -16.31 4.31 -2.25
N ALA A 95 -16.80 4.61 -1.04
CA ALA A 95 -15.95 4.59 0.15
C ALA A 95 -15.41 3.19 0.45
N ILE A 96 -16.27 2.18 0.33
CA ILE A 96 -15.91 0.77 0.51
C ILE A 96 -14.85 0.35 -0.52
N SER A 97 -15.00 0.73 -1.79
CA SER A 97 -13.99 0.44 -2.83
C SER A 97 -12.62 1.00 -2.47
N GLY A 98 -12.55 2.24 -1.97
CA GLY A 98 -11.29 2.82 -1.50
C GLY A 98 -10.69 2.06 -0.31
N LEU A 99 -11.51 1.65 0.65
CA LEU A 99 -11.05 0.85 1.80
C LEU A 99 -10.58 -0.55 1.40
N ILE A 100 -11.27 -1.19 0.44
CA ILE A 100 -10.84 -2.50 -0.11
C ILE A 100 -9.47 -2.38 -0.78
N LEU A 101 -9.22 -1.33 -1.56
CA LEU A 101 -7.89 -1.09 -2.14
C LEU A 101 -6.81 -1.01 -1.06
N GLY A 102 -7.10 -0.36 0.07
CA GLY A 102 -6.18 -0.34 1.20
C GLY A 102 -5.91 -1.73 1.77
N VAL A 103 -6.96 -2.51 2.03
CA VAL A 103 -6.81 -3.90 2.52
C VAL A 103 -5.99 -4.74 1.53
N LEU A 104 -6.26 -4.64 0.22
CA LEU A 104 -5.50 -5.37 -0.80
C LEU A 104 -4.03 -4.93 -0.82
N LEU A 105 -3.74 -3.64 -0.74
CA LEU A 105 -2.37 -3.16 -0.74
C LEU A 105 -1.59 -3.66 0.48
N TRP A 106 -2.12 -3.43 1.69
CA TRP A 106 -1.38 -3.77 2.90
C TRP A 106 -1.39 -5.27 3.20
N PHE A 107 -2.51 -5.94 3.04
CA PHE A 107 -2.58 -7.37 3.33
C PHE A 107 -1.96 -8.22 2.21
N VAL A 108 -2.36 -8.02 0.95
CA VAL A 108 -1.84 -8.83 -0.16
C VAL A 108 -0.47 -8.32 -0.61
N GLY A 109 -0.30 -7.02 -0.83
CA GLY A 109 0.97 -6.45 -1.29
C GLY A 109 2.08 -6.57 -0.25
N PHE A 110 1.87 -6.01 0.95
CA PHE A 110 2.94 -5.98 1.96
C PHE A 110 3.04 -7.26 2.76
N MET A 111 1.95 -7.81 3.32
CA MET A 111 2.05 -8.98 4.18
C MET A 111 2.22 -10.28 3.40
N ALA A 112 1.39 -10.54 2.38
CA ALA A 112 1.47 -11.80 1.65
C ALA A 112 2.66 -11.79 0.67
N ILE A 113 2.76 -10.79 -0.22
CA ILE A 113 3.82 -10.77 -1.23
C ILE A 113 5.15 -10.34 -0.59
N GLY A 114 5.24 -9.17 0.00
CA GLY A 114 6.47 -8.69 0.63
C GLY A 114 6.91 -9.58 1.79
N GLY A 115 5.99 -9.87 2.72
CA GLY A 115 6.27 -10.66 3.92
C GLY A 115 6.60 -12.10 3.61
N GLU A 116 5.68 -12.83 2.97
CA GLU A 116 5.79 -14.29 2.83
C GLU A 116 6.49 -14.72 1.53
N TRP A 117 6.20 -14.08 0.39
CA TRP A 117 6.85 -14.45 -0.86
C TRP A 117 8.31 -14.01 -0.92
N PHE A 118 8.60 -12.74 -0.57
CA PHE A 118 9.96 -12.19 -0.54
C PHE A 118 10.64 -12.32 0.83
N LEU A 119 10.01 -12.96 1.81
CA LEU A 119 10.54 -13.24 3.14
C LEU A 119 11.04 -11.97 3.88
N MET A 120 10.36 -10.85 3.68
CA MET A 120 10.68 -9.57 4.32
C MET A 120 10.79 -9.68 5.85
N TRP A 121 10.01 -10.57 6.47
CA TRP A 121 10.05 -10.80 7.92
C TRP A 121 11.42 -11.28 8.43
N GLN A 122 12.28 -11.83 7.54
CA GLN A 122 13.65 -12.25 7.91
C GLN A 122 14.63 -11.08 8.00
N SER A 123 14.27 -9.91 7.45
CA SER A 123 15.13 -8.74 7.47
C SER A 123 14.99 -8.00 8.81
N GLU A 124 16.11 -7.69 9.46
CA GLU A 124 16.12 -6.85 10.67
C GLU A 124 15.87 -5.36 10.32
N LYS A 125 16.32 -4.93 9.14
CA LYS A 125 16.28 -3.52 8.74
C LYS A 125 15.07 -3.17 7.89
N TRP A 126 14.63 -4.08 7.01
CA TRP A 126 13.62 -3.84 5.98
C TRP A 126 12.33 -4.64 6.22
N ASN A 127 12.01 -4.94 7.47
CA ASN A 127 10.79 -5.63 7.86
C ASN A 127 9.64 -4.63 8.05
N GLY A 128 8.82 -4.42 7.02
CA GLY A 128 7.64 -3.54 7.08
C GLY A 128 6.47 -4.09 7.90
N GLN A 129 6.56 -5.30 8.45
CA GLN A 129 5.55 -5.84 9.38
C GLN A 129 5.71 -5.33 10.81
N GLN A 130 6.86 -4.72 11.13
CA GLN A 130 7.15 -4.15 12.45
C GLN A 130 7.01 -2.62 12.49
N ALA A 131 6.67 -2.02 11.38
CA ALA A 131 6.53 -0.57 11.25
C ALA A 131 5.17 -0.05 11.77
#